data_53639c7a7f33af808e8cbe0e5c625b8c
#
_entry.id   53639c7a7f33af808e8cbe0e5c625b8c
#
_cell.length_a   1.000
_cell.length_b   1.000
_cell.length_c   1.000
_cell.angle_alpha   90.00
_cell.angle_beta   90.00
_cell.angle_gamma   90.00
#
_symmetry.space_group_name_H-M   'P 1'
#
loop_
_entity.id
_entity.type
_entity.pdbx_description
1 polymer ?
#
loop_
_entity_poly.entity_id
_entity_poly.type
_entity_poly.pdbx_seq_one_letter_code
_entity_poly.pdbx_strand_id
1 'polypeptide(L)'
;MTEFPAAVHHVALTVTDLEASRAWYRRLLGADPVIDEDVAGLPGHHQGFHHTIFVLPSGLILALHAYHATDRGHRFDELRPGLDHIGFSCGDRGELERLQARLDELGIKHGGIAEDRLGCALSFRDPDHIALEFWAPRS
;
A
#
# COMPACT_ATOMS: atom_id res chain seq x y z
N MET A 1 4.81 -14.87 -29.43
CA MET A 1 4.24 -14.69 -28.10
C MET A 1 5.17 -13.80 -27.28
N THR A 2 4.68 -12.74 -26.73
CA THR A 2 5.48 -11.82 -25.90
C THR A 2 5.62 -12.41 -24.50
N GLU A 3 6.85 -12.58 -24.03
CA GLU A 3 7.10 -12.98 -22.66
C GLU A 3 7.00 -11.76 -21.76
N PHE A 4 5.93 -11.66 -21.01
CA PHE A 4 5.74 -10.62 -20.01
C PHE A 4 6.27 -11.11 -18.65
N PRO A 5 6.93 -10.25 -17.87
CA PRO A 5 7.38 -10.64 -16.53
C PRO A 5 6.24 -11.18 -15.68
N ALA A 6 6.50 -12.29 -14.97
CA ALA A 6 5.46 -13.02 -14.24
C ALA A 6 4.94 -12.31 -12.99
N ALA A 7 5.68 -11.34 -12.47
CA ALA A 7 5.34 -10.72 -11.19
C ALA A 7 5.63 -9.21 -11.19
N VAL A 8 4.85 -8.49 -10.40
CA VAL A 8 5.17 -7.11 -10.01
C VAL A 8 6.29 -7.17 -8.98
N HIS A 9 7.39 -6.45 -9.21
CA HIS A 9 8.53 -6.41 -8.31
C HIS A 9 8.32 -5.48 -7.11
N HIS A 10 7.84 -4.27 -7.38
CA HIS A 10 7.61 -3.29 -6.33
C HIS A 10 6.48 -2.32 -6.71
N VAL A 11 5.90 -1.73 -5.69
CA VAL A 11 4.95 -0.63 -5.80
C VAL A 11 5.48 0.49 -4.91
N ALA A 12 5.55 1.70 -5.43
CA ALA A 12 5.95 2.88 -4.68
C ALA A 12 4.77 3.84 -4.55
N LEU A 13 4.54 4.32 -3.33
CA LEU A 13 3.49 5.27 -3.00
C LEU A 13 4.13 6.61 -2.65
N THR A 14 3.68 7.67 -3.26
CA THR A 14 4.07 9.03 -2.86
C THR A 14 3.21 9.44 -1.67
N VAL A 15 3.87 9.81 -0.57
CA VAL A 15 3.22 10.19 0.69
C VAL A 15 3.51 11.65 1.03
N THR A 16 2.59 12.29 1.75
CA THR A 16 2.73 13.71 2.12
C THR A 16 3.46 13.91 3.44
N ASP A 17 3.31 12.97 4.38
CA ASP A 17 3.96 12.98 5.70
C ASP A 17 4.66 11.63 5.92
N LEU A 18 5.96 11.60 5.65
CA LEU A 18 6.73 10.37 5.71
C LEU A 18 6.73 9.73 7.11
N GLU A 19 6.88 10.52 8.15
CA GLU A 19 6.92 9.98 9.52
C GLU A 19 5.58 9.34 9.91
N ALA A 20 4.48 10.00 9.61
CA ALA A 20 3.14 9.46 9.87
C ALA A 20 2.88 8.19 9.06
N SER A 21 3.21 8.20 7.76
CA SER A 21 3.01 7.05 6.89
C SER A 21 3.92 5.89 7.25
N ARG A 22 5.20 6.15 7.56
CA ARG A 22 6.14 5.11 8.03
C ARG A 22 5.60 4.42 9.28
N ALA A 23 5.17 5.17 10.28
CA ALA A 23 4.63 4.63 11.52
C ALA A 23 3.35 3.81 11.28
N TRP A 24 2.48 4.31 10.41
CA TRP A 24 1.23 3.65 10.06
C TRP A 24 1.47 2.31 9.34
N TYR A 25 2.34 2.29 8.32
CA TYR A 25 2.66 1.06 7.58
C TYR A 25 3.42 0.05 8.45
N ARG A 26 4.30 0.50 9.34
CA ARG A 26 4.94 -0.40 10.32
C ARG A 26 3.92 -1.13 11.17
N ARG A 27 2.91 -0.43 11.65
CA ARG A 27 1.83 -1.02 12.46
C ARG A 27 0.96 -1.95 11.62
N LEU A 28 0.57 -1.53 10.41
CA LEU A 28 -0.24 -2.35 9.51
C LEU A 28 0.46 -3.65 9.15
N LEU A 29 1.71 -3.56 8.70
CA LEU A 29 2.49 -4.70 8.22
C LEU A 29 3.08 -5.54 9.35
N GLY A 30 3.16 -5.00 10.57
CA GLY A 30 3.83 -5.66 11.68
C GLY A 30 5.32 -5.89 11.43
N ALA A 31 5.96 -5.00 10.66
CA ALA A 31 7.35 -5.14 10.24
C ALA A 31 8.04 -3.77 10.17
N ASP A 32 9.35 -3.78 10.37
CA ASP A 32 10.18 -2.60 10.17
C ASP A 32 10.60 -2.48 8.70
N PRO A 33 10.86 -1.26 8.20
CA PRO A 33 11.43 -1.09 6.89
C PRO A 33 12.85 -1.67 6.84
N VAL A 34 13.23 -2.22 5.69
CA VAL A 34 14.58 -2.76 5.45
C VAL A 34 15.54 -1.70 4.93
N ILE A 35 15.01 -0.62 4.34
CA ILE A 35 15.75 0.55 3.87
C ILE A 35 14.94 1.79 4.23
N ASP A 36 15.62 2.84 4.67
CA ASP A 36 15.02 4.11 5.04
C ASP A 36 16.08 5.20 4.87
N GLU A 37 16.16 5.79 3.66
CA GLU A 37 17.27 6.65 3.28
C GLU A 37 16.92 7.68 2.20
N ASP A 38 17.74 8.70 2.10
CA ASP A 38 17.69 9.68 1.01
C ASP A 38 18.30 9.11 -0.27
N VAL A 39 17.65 9.39 -1.40
CA VAL A 39 18.12 9.04 -2.74
C VAL A 39 18.41 10.34 -3.49
N ALA A 40 19.65 10.47 -3.97
CA ALA A 40 20.07 11.65 -4.74
C ALA A 40 19.34 11.72 -6.09
N GLY A 41 19.04 12.93 -6.52
CA GLY A 41 18.47 13.17 -7.85
C GLY A 41 19.41 12.74 -8.96
N LEU A 42 18.85 12.24 -10.06
CA LEU A 42 19.56 11.87 -11.28
C LEU A 42 19.02 12.73 -12.43
N PRO A 43 19.82 13.66 -12.98
CA PRO A 43 19.39 14.50 -14.08
C PRO A 43 18.83 13.68 -15.26
N GLY A 44 17.65 14.05 -15.74
CA GLY A 44 16.98 13.33 -16.83
C GLY A 44 16.23 12.05 -16.43
N HIS A 45 16.32 11.64 -15.17
CA HIS A 45 15.63 10.43 -14.65
C HIS A 45 14.64 10.75 -13.54
N HIS A 46 15.11 11.29 -12.42
CA HIS A 46 14.27 11.64 -11.29
C HIS A 46 14.89 12.73 -10.42
N GLN A 47 14.05 13.46 -9.71
CA GLN A 47 14.50 14.33 -8.62
C GLN A 47 14.82 13.51 -7.37
N GLY A 48 15.61 14.08 -6.45
CA GLY A 48 15.90 13.45 -5.17
C GLY A 48 14.66 13.25 -4.32
N PHE A 49 14.64 12.18 -3.55
CA PHE A 49 13.53 11.82 -2.67
C PHE A 49 14.05 10.99 -1.49
N HIS A 50 13.22 10.89 -0.47
CA HIS A 50 13.44 9.91 0.59
C HIS A 50 12.60 8.67 0.31
N HIS A 51 13.15 7.48 0.45
CA HIS A 51 12.37 6.26 0.38
C HIS A 51 12.45 5.42 1.65
N THR A 52 11.31 4.81 1.99
CA THR A 52 11.18 3.83 3.06
C THR A 52 10.68 2.55 2.41
N ILE A 53 11.42 1.47 2.54
CA ILE A 53 11.14 0.21 1.82
C ILE A 53 10.77 -0.89 2.80
N PHE A 54 9.60 -1.48 2.58
CA PHE A 54 9.14 -2.70 3.25
C PHE A 54 9.17 -3.87 2.28
N VAL A 55 9.50 -5.04 2.79
CA VAL A 55 9.40 -6.30 2.03
C VAL A 55 8.24 -7.12 2.62
N LEU A 56 7.25 -7.43 1.77
CA LEU A 56 6.11 -8.24 2.16
C LEU A 56 6.48 -9.72 2.20
N PRO A 57 5.71 -10.58 2.90
CA PRO A 57 5.97 -12.02 2.95
C PRO A 57 6.05 -12.68 1.57
N SER A 58 5.34 -12.16 0.57
CA SER A 58 5.41 -12.62 -0.82
C SER A 58 6.71 -12.26 -1.55
N GLY A 59 7.54 -11.38 -0.97
CA GLY A 59 8.70 -10.80 -1.62
C GLY A 59 8.41 -9.50 -2.38
N LEU A 60 7.15 -9.10 -2.53
CA LEU A 60 6.80 -7.80 -3.10
C LEU A 60 7.37 -6.68 -2.22
N ILE A 61 7.99 -5.72 -2.86
CA ILE A 61 8.47 -4.51 -2.19
C ILE A 61 7.38 -3.45 -2.23
N LEU A 62 7.07 -2.90 -1.07
CA LEU A 62 6.23 -1.73 -0.91
C LEU A 62 7.11 -0.57 -0.42
N ALA A 63 7.22 0.47 -1.25
CA ALA A 63 8.03 1.63 -0.94
C ALA A 63 7.17 2.86 -0.69
N LEU A 64 7.60 3.70 0.25
CA LEU A 64 7.05 5.04 0.46
C LEU A 64 8.05 6.04 -0.08
N HIS A 65 7.63 6.93 -0.95
CA HIS A 65 8.46 8.00 -1.50
C HIS A 65 7.97 9.35 -0.97
N ALA A 66 8.89 10.13 -0.44
CA ALA A 66 8.64 11.51 -0.03
C ALA A 66 9.49 12.46 -0.86
N TYR A 67 8.84 13.35 -1.58
CA TYR A 67 9.48 14.38 -2.39
C TYR A 67 9.30 15.75 -1.75
N HIS A 68 10.26 16.64 -1.91
CA HIS A 68 10.15 18.02 -1.47
C HIS A 68 9.01 18.75 -2.19
N ALA A 69 8.82 18.43 -3.47
CA ALA A 69 7.83 19.05 -4.34
C ALA A 69 6.42 18.42 -4.25
N THR A 70 6.21 17.42 -3.40
CA THR A 70 4.88 16.81 -3.24
C THR A 70 3.87 17.87 -2.77
N ASP A 71 2.76 17.96 -3.48
CA ASP A 71 1.66 18.84 -3.08
C ASP A 71 0.91 18.24 -1.88
N ARG A 72 1.17 18.79 -0.71
CA ARG A 72 0.61 18.32 0.56
C ARG A 72 -0.87 18.70 0.75
N GLY A 73 -1.41 19.53 -0.13
CA GLY A 73 -2.83 19.85 -0.19
C GLY A 73 -3.65 18.83 -0.99
N HIS A 74 -2.99 17.96 -1.74
CA HIS A 74 -3.65 16.90 -2.49
C HIS A 74 -3.90 15.67 -1.63
N ARG A 75 -5.00 15.01 -1.96
CA ARG A 75 -5.42 13.73 -1.39
C ARG A 75 -5.61 12.74 -2.51
N PHE A 76 -5.31 11.47 -2.28
CA PHE A 76 -5.54 10.42 -3.24
C PHE A 76 -7.03 10.38 -3.64
N ASP A 77 -7.28 10.19 -4.93
CA ASP A 77 -8.62 10.14 -5.50
C ASP A 77 -8.63 9.10 -6.63
N GLU A 78 -9.29 7.99 -6.41
CA GLU A 78 -9.42 6.89 -7.37
C GLU A 78 -10.27 7.24 -8.58
N LEU A 79 -10.99 8.35 -8.55
CA LEU A 79 -11.75 8.84 -9.72
C LEU A 79 -10.85 9.48 -10.77
N ARG A 80 -9.60 9.75 -10.43
CA ARG A 80 -8.60 10.25 -11.38
C ARG A 80 -7.94 9.10 -12.13
N PRO A 81 -7.65 9.25 -13.43
CA PRO A 81 -6.93 8.22 -14.17
C PRO A 81 -5.60 7.87 -13.50
N GLY A 82 -5.35 6.58 -13.32
CA GLY A 82 -4.16 6.05 -12.68
C GLY A 82 -4.47 4.80 -11.88
N LEU A 83 -3.70 4.57 -10.83
CA LEU A 83 -3.96 3.46 -9.91
C LEU A 83 -5.26 3.72 -9.15
N ASP A 84 -6.14 2.70 -9.10
CA ASP A 84 -7.38 2.77 -8.32
C ASP A 84 -7.12 2.36 -6.86
N HIS A 85 -6.55 1.18 -6.64
CA HIS A 85 -6.23 0.65 -5.32
C HIS A 85 -5.16 -0.45 -5.41
N ILE A 86 -4.68 -0.86 -4.25
CA ILE A 86 -3.80 -2.03 -4.12
C ILE A 86 -4.54 -3.09 -3.30
N GLY A 87 -4.69 -4.28 -3.87
CA GLY A 87 -5.24 -5.44 -3.18
C GLY A 87 -4.13 -6.38 -2.70
N PHE A 88 -4.12 -6.68 -1.41
CA PHE A 88 -3.22 -7.66 -0.81
C PHE A 88 -3.94 -8.99 -0.67
N SER A 89 -3.31 -10.06 -1.16
CA SER A 89 -3.93 -11.38 -1.19
C SER A 89 -3.95 -12.05 0.19
N CYS A 90 -5.13 -12.50 0.57
CA CYS A 90 -5.36 -13.36 1.72
C CYS A 90 -5.75 -14.77 1.24
N GLY A 91 -5.44 -15.79 2.03
CA GLY A 91 -5.70 -17.17 1.65
C GLY A 91 -7.17 -17.55 1.66
N ASP A 92 -7.92 -17.04 2.64
CA ASP A 92 -9.34 -17.36 2.81
C ASP A 92 -10.09 -16.27 3.60
N ARG A 93 -11.40 -16.45 3.73
CA ARG A 93 -12.25 -15.54 4.50
C ARG A 93 -11.88 -15.49 5.98
N GLY A 94 -11.45 -16.59 6.57
CA GLY A 94 -11.03 -16.62 7.97
C GLY A 94 -9.82 -15.73 8.23
N GLU A 95 -8.86 -15.72 7.31
CA GLU A 95 -7.74 -14.77 7.37
C GLU A 95 -8.21 -13.33 7.25
N LEU A 96 -9.16 -13.07 6.34
CA LEU A 96 -9.73 -11.74 6.17
C LEU A 96 -10.44 -11.24 7.44
N GLU A 97 -11.15 -12.11 8.15
CA GLU A 97 -11.79 -11.79 9.42
C GLU A 97 -10.76 -11.46 10.52
N ARG A 98 -9.64 -12.18 10.56
CA ARG A 98 -8.53 -11.86 11.47
C ARG A 98 -7.90 -10.51 11.15
N LEU A 99 -7.75 -10.19 9.87
CA LEU A 99 -7.26 -8.88 9.43
C LEU A 99 -8.24 -7.76 9.73
N GLN A 100 -9.54 -8.00 9.64
CA GLN A 100 -10.55 -7.05 10.07
C GLN A 100 -10.40 -6.71 11.56
N ALA A 101 -10.28 -7.73 12.40
CA ALA A 101 -10.03 -7.54 13.83
C ALA A 101 -8.72 -6.77 14.08
N ARG A 102 -7.70 -7.04 13.27
CA ARG A 102 -6.43 -6.30 13.34
C ARG A 102 -6.58 -4.83 12.98
N LEU A 103 -7.35 -4.50 11.94
CA LEU A 103 -7.64 -3.10 11.61
C LEU A 103 -8.39 -2.41 12.74
N ASP A 104 -9.35 -3.08 13.36
CA ASP A 104 -10.08 -2.56 14.52
C ASP A 104 -9.15 -2.26 15.71
N GLU A 105 -8.24 -3.18 16.03
CA GLU A 105 -7.23 -2.99 17.08
C GLU A 105 -6.32 -1.79 16.80
N LEU A 106 -5.97 -1.56 15.53
CA LEU A 106 -5.13 -0.44 15.11
C LEU A 106 -5.90 0.87 15.00
N GLY A 107 -7.22 0.86 15.17
CA GLY A 107 -8.07 2.03 15.00
C GLY A 107 -8.19 2.48 13.55
N ILE A 108 -7.97 1.58 12.59
CA ILE A 108 -8.08 1.88 11.16
C ILE A 108 -9.52 1.65 10.71
N LYS A 109 -10.14 2.69 10.18
CA LYS A 109 -11.49 2.61 9.62
C LYS A 109 -11.49 1.74 8.37
N HIS A 110 -12.56 0.95 8.21
CA HIS A 110 -12.75 0.08 7.05
C HIS A 110 -14.23 -0.06 6.71
N GLY A 111 -14.51 -0.58 5.52
CA GLY A 111 -15.88 -0.77 5.04
C GLY A 111 -16.57 -2.06 5.49
N GLY A 112 -15.89 -2.90 6.29
CA GLY A 112 -16.34 -4.26 6.56
C GLY A 112 -16.07 -5.20 5.38
N ILE A 113 -16.23 -6.50 5.60
CA ILE A 113 -16.03 -7.51 4.56
C ILE A 113 -17.21 -7.49 3.60
N ALA A 114 -16.94 -7.22 2.33
CA ALA A 114 -17.89 -7.32 1.24
C ALA A 114 -17.59 -8.55 0.39
N GLU A 115 -18.63 -9.25 -0.03
CA GLU A 115 -18.50 -10.44 -0.88
C GLU A 115 -19.27 -10.25 -2.18
N ASP A 116 -18.63 -10.59 -3.28
CA ASP A 116 -19.26 -10.67 -4.60
C ASP A 116 -18.93 -12.00 -5.27
N ARG A 117 -19.25 -12.11 -6.57
CA ARG A 117 -18.99 -13.34 -7.33
C ARG A 117 -17.49 -13.65 -7.50
N LEU A 118 -16.60 -12.69 -7.31
CA LEU A 118 -15.16 -12.83 -7.50
C LEU A 118 -14.46 -13.24 -6.22
N GLY A 119 -14.89 -12.69 -5.09
CA GLY A 119 -14.25 -12.94 -3.81
C GLY A 119 -14.76 -12.03 -2.71
N CYS A 120 -13.99 -11.97 -1.64
CA CYS A 120 -14.26 -11.14 -0.49
C CYS A 120 -13.20 -10.05 -0.39
N ALA A 121 -13.62 -8.82 -0.11
CA ALA A 121 -12.73 -7.67 0.04
C ALA A 121 -13.01 -6.92 1.33
N LEU A 122 -11.93 -6.42 1.93
CA LEU A 122 -11.96 -5.54 3.09
C LEU A 122 -11.17 -4.28 2.74
N SER A 123 -11.88 -3.19 2.49
CA SER A 123 -11.30 -1.94 2.00
C SER A 123 -11.05 -0.94 3.11
N PHE A 124 -9.92 -0.26 3.03
CA PHE A 124 -9.50 0.77 3.99
C PHE A 124 -8.60 1.79 3.29
N ARG A 125 -8.17 2.82 4.02
CA ARG A 125 -7.37 3.92 3.48
C ARG A 125 -6.13 4.15 4.33
N ASP A 126 -5.02 4.51 3.68
CA ASP A 126 -3.82 4.95 4.36
C ASP A 126 -3.93 6.43 4.80
N PRO A 127 -2.90 7.01 5.47
CA PRO A 127 -2.94 8.41 5.91
C PRO A 127 -3.13 9.43 4.79
N ASP A 128 -2.69 9.14 3.58
CA ASP A 128 -2.91 9.97 2.38
C ASP A 128 -4.19 9.62 1.64
N HIS A 129 -5.06 8.84 2.26
CA HIS A 129 -6.32 8.38 1.67
C HIS A 129 -6.14 7.43 0.48
N ILE A 130 -4.95 6.85 0.34
CA ILE A 130 -4.70 5.86 -0.71
C ILE A 130 -5.54 4.62 -0.44
N ALA A 131 -6.25 4.16 -1.47
CA ALA A 131 -7.14 3.02 -1.37
C ALA A 131 -6.36 1.71 -1.31
N LEU A 132 -6.61 0.95 -0.26
CA LEU A 132 -6.03 -0.37 -0.01
C LEU A 132 -7.15 -1.37 0.27
N GLU A 133 -6.90 -2.63 -0.02
CA GLU A 133 -7.80 -3.71 0.38
C GLU A 133 -7.04 -5.00 0.70
N PHE A 134 -7.62 -5.79 1.57
CA PHE A 134 -7.33 -7.21 1.68
C PHE A 134 -8.37 -7.97 0.87
N TRP A 135 -7.92 -8.94 0.09
CA TRP A 135 -8.78 -9.69 -0.81
C TRP A 135 -8.55 -11.19 -0.63
N ALA A 136 -9.64 -11.94 -0.55
CA ALA A 136 -9.63 -13.39 -0.46
C ALA A 136 -10.54 -13.99 -1.54
N PRO A 137 -10.18 -15.16 -2.08
CA PRO A 137 -11.05 -15.85 -3.03
C PRO A 137 -12.38 -16.23 -2.34
N ARG A 138 -13.40 -16.38 -3.15
CA ARG A 138 -14.69 -16.88 -2.69
C ARG A 138 -14.55 -18.35 -2.26
N SER A 139 -15.07 -18.64 -1.10
CA SER A 139 -15.08 -20.01 -0.55
C SER A 139 -16.17 -20.88 -1.15
#